data_e04e0c4c21544f4395ca8116725df399
#
_entry.id   e04e0c4c21544f4395ca8116725df399
#
_cell.length_a   1.000
_cell.length_b   1.000
_cell.length_c   1.000
_cell.angle_alpha   90.00
_cell.angle_beta   90.00
_cell.angle_gamma   90.00
#
_symmetry.space_group_name_H-M   'P 1'
#
loop_
_entity.id
_entity.type
_entity.pdbx_description
1 polymer ?
#
loop_
_entity_poly.entity_id
_entity_poly.type
_entity_poly.pdbx_seq_one_letter_code
_entity_poly.pdbx_strand_id
1 'polypeptide(L)'
;MRRTSFPAFICAMLFSASSFAKAELDIQGLDGALESNVQAYLSSISPEDYSVKLRFQSQIEQKITEALNALGYYHPDISFSVPEGEDKLIVQVIPGVVTKIVKVDIQITGEAKQDKDFIRLVNQSGLKVGVPLNHGKYDALKSGLGNLAMKKGYFNGKFLKSQIGVAPELNEAIITLHFDSGIRYQFGQTTITGSQIELDRVASLQPYKMGDSYDVSDVARFNQALSNTEWFSSVLVEPDLSQLDTERQLPMKVTLAPQSRNQLETGLGYSTDVGIKGTLSWKKPWVNKLGHSFDSSFSISEPEQVITLGYKIPLEDVLHQYYRFSYGMKHVDSRDTQSIESNLAIERHWLMDDGWHRTIFARYLIENYEQGELDDIGQFVLPGVTYTRTRTRAKGTLLTWGDKETITLEYGDPSLFSETQVLRVLAGTSWIRSYGQNHRGLFRLDGGANLVQNFDRISPSLRFFAGGDNSIRGYGYESISPTDSSGALAGAKYIATGSLEYQYRITGNWWGAVFVDSGDAFDTLPDWKTGTGFGIRWISPVGPLRLDLAWGLQEDPGDQFRIHFTLGPEL
;
A
#
# COMPACT_ATOMS: atom_id res chain seq x y z
N MET A 1 28.11 -23.16 -62.89
CA MET A 1 27.55 -22.56 -64.13
C MET A 1 26.24 -21.87 -63.84
N ARG A 2 26.14 -20.66 -64.36
CA ARG A 2 25.01 -19.72 -64.42
C ARG A 2 24.54 -19.03 -63.16
N ARG A 3 25.09 -17.80 -63.01
CA ARG A 3 24.52 -16.65 -62.28
C ARG A 3 23.28 -16.16 -63.02
N THR A 4 22.21 -15.86 -62.33
CA THR A 4 21.17 -14.96 -62.79
C THR A 4 20.92 -13.89 -61.72
N SER A 5 21.39 -12.70 -62.05
CA SER A 5 21.13 -11.43 -61.40
C SER A 5 19.72 -10.95 -61.70
N PHE A 6 18.94 -10.57 -60.66
CA PHE A 6 17.71 -9.80 -60.80
C PHE A 6 17.96 -8.35 -60.37
N PRO A 7 17.55 -7.37 -61.15
CA PRO A 7 17.74 -5.96 -60.76
C PRO A 7 16.62 -5.51 -59.82
N ALA A 8 17.03 -4.85 -58.74
CA ALA A 8 16.14 -4.16 -57.83
C ALA A 8 15.61 -2.88 -58.50
N PHE A 9 14.30 -2.84 -58.72
CA PHE A 9 13.58 -1.62 -59.10
C PHE A 9 13.19 -0.89 -57.82
N ILE A 10 13.93 0.18 -57.48
CA ILE A 10 13.58 1.12 -56.41
C ILE A 10 12.53 2.08 -57.00
N CYS A 11 11.26 1.83 -56.67
CA CYS A 11 10.18 2.77 -56.90
C CYS A 11 10.16 3.77 -55.74
N ALA A 12 10.82 4.90 -55.91
CA ALA A 12 10.72 6.04 -55.00
C ALA A 12 9.31 6.65 -55.16
N MET A 13 8.34 6.23 -54.33
CA MET A 13 7.12 6.97 -54.10
C MET A 13 7.47 8.20 -53.23
N LEU A 14 7.56 9.33 -53.87
CA LEU A 14 7.47 10.64 -53.22
C LEU A 14 6.05 10.76 -52.63
N PHE A 15 5.89 10.34 -51.38
CA PHE A 15 4.79 10.82 -50.58
C PHE A 15 5.10 12.30 -50.25
N SER A 16 4.50 13.19 -50.99
CA SER A 16 4.29 14.56 -50.55
C SER A 16 3.39 14.49 -49.31
N ALA A 17 4.01 14.39 -48.15
CA ALA A 17 3.34 14.73 -46.90
C ALA A 17 2.98 16.22 -47.00
N SER A 18 1.73 16.49 -47.36
CA SER A 18 1.13 17.79 -47.09
C SER A 18 1.16 17.95 -45.58
N SER A 19 2.17 18.64 -45.10
CA SER A 19 2.19 19.16 -43.74
C SER A 19 1.02 20.14 -43.68
N PHE A 20 -0.14 19.67 -43.20
CA PHE A 20 -1.18 20.60 -42.77
C PHE A 20 -0.55 21.34 -41.58
N ALA A 21 -0.20 22.60 -41.85
CA ALA A 21 0.24 23.49 -40.78
C ALA A 21 -0.87 23.49 -39.74
N LYS A 22 -0.54 23.00 -38.53
CA LYS A 22 -1.43 22.90 -37.43
C LYS A 22 -1.62 24.29 -36.87
N ALA A 23 -2.85 24.81 -36.85
CA ALA A 23 -3.11 26.13 -36.29
C ALA A 23 -2.80 26.12 -34.80
N GLU A 24 -2.07 27.12 -34.32
CA GLU A 24 -1.80 27.38 -32.91
C GLU A 24 -2.93 28.24 -32.34
N LEU A 25 -3.41 27.87 -31.13
CA LEU A 25 -4.38 28.69 -30.39
C LEU A 25 -3.68 29.37 -29.22
N ASP A 26 -3.73 30.73 -29.21
CA ASP A 26 -3.12 31.57 -28.19
C ASP A 26 -4.19 32.44 -27.53
N ILE A 27 -4.44 32.25 -26.22
CA ILE A 27 -5.46 32.98 -25.47
C ILE A 27 -4.76 33.96 -24.57
N GLN A 28 -5.16 35.21 -24.70
CA GLN A 28 -4.57 36.35 -24.01
C GLN A 28 -5.62 37.11 -23.21
N GLY A 29 -5.17 37.87 -22.17
CA GLY A 29 -6.04 38.69 -21.35
C GLY A 29 -6.69 38.03 -20.16
N LEU A 30 -6.32 36.73 -19.90
CA LEU A 30 -6.79 35.98 -18.75
C LEU A 30 -5.62 35.58 -17.84
N ASP A 31 -5.89 35.48 -16.55
CA ASP A 31 -4.92 35.03 -15.56
C ASP A 31 -5.55 34.12 -14.50
N GLY A 32 -4.72 33.35 -13.79
CA GLY A 32 -5.08 32.57 -12.62
C GLY A 32 -6.25 31.62 -12.82
N ALA A 33 -7.33 31.81 -12.07
CA ALA A 33 -8.49 30.93 -12.10
C ALA A 33 -9.30 31.04 -13.41
N LEU A 34 -9.33 32.20 -14.03
CA LEU A 34 -10.04 32.40 -15.30
C LEU A 34 -9.34 31.65 -16.43
N GLU A 35 -8.03 31.82 -16.53
CA GLU A 35 -7.21 31.12 -17.52
C GLU A 35 -7.32 29.60 -17.34
N SER A 36 -7.14 29.12 -16.12
CA SER A 36 -7.23 27.68 -15.82
C SER A 36 -8.60 27.08 -16.18
N ASN A 37 -9.68 27.81 -15.92
CA ASN A 37 -11.02 27.35 -16.24
C ASN A 37 -11.28 27.34 -17.75
N VAL A 38 -10.85 28.38 -18.47
CA VAL A 38 -10.96 28.44 -19.93
C VAL A 38 -10.15 27.30 -20.58
N GLN A 39 -8.92 27.05 -20.13
CA GLN A 39 -8.12 25.93 -20.59
C GLN A 39 -8.80 24.58 -20.34
N ALA A 40 -9.45 24.40 -19.18
CA ALA A 40 -10.19 23.18 -18.87
C ALA A 40 -11.38 22.95 -19.84
N TYR A 41 -12.14 23.99 -20.16
CA TYR A 41 -13.22 23.89 -21.16
C TYR A 41 -12.72 23.62 -22.57
N LEU A 42 -11.60 24.20 -22.95
CA LEU A 42 -10.99 24.02 -24.25
C LEU A 42 -10.27 22.67 -24.40
N SER A 43 -9.89 22.03 -23.31
CA SER A 43 -9.25 20.68 -23.34
C SER A 43 -10.12 19.60 -23.96
N SER A 44 -11.44 19.84 -24.10
CA SER A 44 -12.38 18.97 -24.82
C SER A 44 -12.22 19.02 -26.35
N ILE A 45 -11.48 19.99 -26.88
CA ILE A 45 -11.21 20.15 -28.32
C ILE A 45 -9.81 19.60 -28.59
N SER A 46 -9.72 18.63 -29.53
CA SER A 46 -8.41 18.10 -29.92
C SER A 46 -7.55 19.20 -30.56
N PRO A 47 -6.27 19.31 -30.21
CA PRO A 47 -5.36 20.25 -30.91
C PRO A 47 -5.26 20.01 -32.43
N GLU A 48 -5.67 18.84 -32.91
CA GLU A 48 -5.70 18.50 -34.35
C GLU A 48 -6.84 19.21 -35.08
N ASP A 49 -7.88 19.67 -34.35
CA ASP A 49 -9.05 20.36 -34.89
C ASP A 49 -8.88 21.89 -34.91
N TYR A 50 -7.75 22.42 -34.38
CA TYR A 50 -7.49 23.85 -34.33
C TYR A 50 -7.41 24.47 -35.73
N SER A 51 -8.10 25.60 -35.91
CA SER A 51 -8.22 26.26 -37.22
C SER A 51 -8.47 27.75 -37.07
N VAL A 52 -7.99 28.54 -37.99
CA VAL A 52 -8.28 29.99 -38.07
C VAL A 52 -9.64 30.32 -38.68
N LYS A 53 -10.43 29.30 -39.07
CA LYS A 53 -11.73 29.51 -39.77
C LYS A 53 -12.80 30.06 -38.83
N LEU A 54 -13.74 30.86 -39.32
CA LEU A 54 -14.84 31.43 -38.53
C LEU A 54 -15.65 30.42 -37.74
N ARG A 55 -15.91 29.24 -38.28
CA ARG A 55 -16.64 28.17 -37.57
C ARG A 55 -15.90 27.75 -36.28
N PHE A 56 -14.58 27.66 -36.33
CA PHE A 56 -13.78 27.32 -35.17
C PHE A 56 -13.72 28.46 -34.16
N GLN A 57 -13.62 29.70 -34.66
CA GLN A 57 -13.68 30.93 -33.81
C GLN A 57 -14.97 30.97 -33.03
N SER A 58 -16.15 30.71 -33.66
CA SER A 58 -17.44 30.66 -32.94
C SER A 58 -17.50 29.52 -31.90
N GLN A 59 -16.87 28.38 -32.17
CA GLN A 59 -16.79 27.29 -31.21
C GLN A 59 -15.93 27.66 -29.99
N ILE A 60 -14.79 28.32 -30.20
CA ILE A 60 -13.90 28.80 -29.14
C ILE A 60 -14.59 29.91 -28.33
N GLU A 61 -15.24 30.87 -29.00
CA GLU A 61 -16.01 31.92 -28.35
C GLU A 61 -17.08 31.38 -27.41
N GLN A 62 -17.85 30.38 -27.87
CA GLN A 62 -18.85 29.72 -27.06
C GLN A 62 -18.21 29.04 -25.83
N LYS A 63 -17.12 28.31 -26.02
CA LYS A 63 -16.42 27.60 -24.93
C LYS A 63 -15.82 28.58 -23.90
N ILE A 64 -15.22 29.65 -24.35
CA ILE A 64 -14.69 30.70 -23.47
C ILE A 64 -15.83 31.37 -22.69
N THR A 65 -16.94 31.71 -23.38
CA THR A 65 -18.11 32.29 -22.74
C THR A 65 -18.72 31.34 -21.69
N GLU A 66 -18.91 30.06 -22.00
CA GLU A 66 -19.35 29.05 -21.04
C GLU A 66 -18.43 28.96 -19.82
N ALA A 67 -17.11 28.96 -20.04
CA ALA A 67 -16.12 28.91 -18.98
C ALA A 67 -16.14 30.16 -18.07
N LEU A 68 -16.27 31.33 -18.67
CA LEU A 68 -16.33 32.60 -17.93
C LEU A 68 -17.66 32.76 -17.19
N ASN A 69 -18.79 32.35 -17.78
CA ASN A 69 -20.09 32.35 -17.14
C ASN A 69 -20.10 31.48 -15.88
N ALA A 70 -19.40 30.33 -15.92
CA ALA A 70 -19.27 29.45 -14.75
C ALA A 70 -18.57 30.13 -13.55
N LEU A 71 -17.78 31.16 -13.79
CA LEU A 71 -17.08 31.97 -12.78
C LEU A 71 -17.74 33.33 -12.51
N GLY A 72 -18.92 33.58 -13.13
CA GLY A 72 -19.73 34.79 -12.92
C GLY A 72 -19.46 35.92 -13.87
N TYR A 73 -18.76 35.72 -14.98
CA TYR A 73 -18.51 36.71 -16.00
C TYR A 73 -19.40 36.46 -17.20
N TYR A 74 -20.48 37.26 -17.37
CA TYR A 74 -21.53 37.01 -18.37
C TYR A 74 -21.43 37.91 -19.61
N HIS A 75 -20.61 38.97 -19.55
CA HIS A 75 -20.39 39.90 -20.65
C HIS A 75 -18.89 39.97 -21.00
N PRO A 76 -18.27 38.87 -21.40
CA PRO A 76 -16.89 38.94 -21.89
C PRO A 76 -16.86 39.61 -23.26
N ASP A 77 -15.83 40.39 -23.51
CA ASP A 77 -15.49 40.89 -24.85
C ASP A 77 -14.39 39.97 -25.43
N ILE A 78 -14.69 39.32 -26.56
CA ILE A 78 -13.82 38.34 -27.18
C ILE A 78 -13.53 38.76 -28.62
N SER A 79 -12.27 39.02 -28.92
CA SER A 79 -11.85 39.36 -30.25
C SER A 79 -10.81 38.38 -30.80
N PHE A 80 -10.84 38.17 -32.11
CA PHE A 80 -9.98 37.23 -32.81
C PHE A 80 -9.07 37.97 -33.77
N SER A 81 -7.81 37.57 -33.82
CA SER A 81 -6.85 38.04 -34.81
C SER A 81 -6.00 36.91 -35.34
N VAL A 82 -5.65 36.97 -36.62
CA VAL A 82 -4.75 36.02 -37.27
C VAL A 82 -3.60 36.84 -37.84
N PRO A 83 -2.35 36.68 -37.37
CA PRO A 83 -1.19 37.35 -37.90
C PRO A 83 -0.98 37.01 -39.40
N GLU A 84 -0.55 37.97 -40.18
CA GLU A 84 -0.35 37.80 -41.64
C GLU A 84 0.74 36.74 -41.90
N GLY A 85 0.39 35.65 -42.60
CA GLY A 85 1.32 34.59 -42.93
C GLY A 85 1.51 33.49 -41.85
N GLU A 86 0.76 33.50 -40.75
CA GLU A 86 0.81 32.50 -39.71
C GLU A 86 -0.51 31.73 -39.60
N ASP A 87 -0.43 30.41 -39.35
CA ASP A 87 -1.58 29.58 -38.98
C ASP A 87 -1.77 29.62 -37.44
N LYS A 88 -1.88 30.85 -36.90
CA LYS A 88 -2.05 31.12 -35.46
C LYS A 88 -3.32 31.93 -35.23
N LEU A 89 -4.20 31.43 -34.35
CA LEU A 89 -5.39 32.16 -33.89
C LEU A 89 -5.11 32.77 -32.52
N ILE A 90 -5.02 34.07 -32.48
CA ILE A 90 -4.90 34.85 -31.23
C ILE A 90 -6.30 35.25 -30.78
N VAL A 91 -6.65 34.93 -29.55
CA VAL A 91 -7.93 35.22 -28.92
C VAL A 91 -7.68 36.19 -27.76
N GLN A 92 -8.04 37.45 -27.92
CA GLN A 92 -7.98 38.45 -26.85
C GLN A 92 -9.30 38.39 -26.09
N VAL A 93 -9.23 38.16 -24.77
CA VAL A 93 -10.39 38.05 -23.89
C VAL A 93 -10.34 39.11 -22.81
N ILE A 94 -11.40 39.89 -22.70
CA ILE A 94 -11.63 40.84 -21.61
C ILE A 94 -12.84 40.28 -20.81
N PRO A 95 -12.66 39.81 -19.58
CA PRO A 95 -13.73 39.11 -18.83
C PRO A 95 -14.96 39.96 -18.52
N GLY A 96 -14.80 41.26 -18.46
CA GLY A 96 -15.88 42.19 -18.07
C GLY A 96 -16.11 42.25 -16.56
N VAL A 97 -17.29 42.67 -16.16
CA VAL A 97 -17.66 42.88 -14.76
C VAL A 97 -18.16 41.53 -14.15
N VAL A 98 -17.61 41.19 -12.98
CA VAL A 98 -18.05 39.96 -12.28
C VAL A 98 -19.43 40.11 -11.66
N THR A 99 -20.30 39.18 -11.90
CA THR A 99 -21.63 39.04 -11.26
C THR A 99 -21.46 38.65 -9.80
N LYS A 100 -22.11 39.38 -8.89
CA LYS A 100 -22.07 39.11 -7.45
C LYS A 100 -23.37 38.50 -6.95
N ILE A 101 -23.26 37.68 -5.93
CA ILE A 101 -24.42 37.13 -5.25
C ILE A 101 -25.07 38.21 -4.39
N VAL A 102 -26.33 38.59 -4.68
CA VAL A 102 -27.10 39.56 -3.92
C VAL A 102 -28.07 38.91 -2.92
N LYS A 103 -28.43 37.65 -3.13
CA LYS A 103 -29.28 36.90 -2.22
C LYS A 103 -28.89 35.40 -2.20
N VAL A 104 -28.83 34.84 -0.99
CA VAL A 104 -28.63 33.41 -0.75
C VAL A 104 -29.81 32.89 0.08
N ASP A 105 -30.55 31.96 -0.47
CA ASP A 105 -31.65 31.27 0.17
C ASP A 105 -31.40 29.76 0.16
N ILE A 106 -30.68 29.30 1.18
CA ILE A 106 -30.35 27.87 1.38
C ILE A 106 -31.16 27.38 2.57
N GLN A 107 -32.05 26.42 2.33
CA GLN A 107 -32.93 25.84 3.35
C GLN A 107 -32.76 24.33 3.38
N ILE A 108 -32.55 23.79 4.59
CA ILE A 108 -32.59 22.37 4.86
C ILE A 108 -33.82 22.10 5.75
N THR A 109 -34.68 21.21 5.30
CA THR A 109 -35.86 20.75 6.03
C THR A 109 -35.75 19.24 6.32
N GLY A 110 -36.70 18.69 7.05
CA GLY A 110 -36.60 17.32 7.53
C GLY A 110 -35.64 17.16 8.72
N GLU A 111 -35.28 15.94 9.05
CA GLU A 111 -34.49 15.63 10.23
C GLU A 111 -33.02 16.12 10.13
N ALA A 112 -32.49 16.28 8.90
CA ALA A 112 -31.16 16.82 8.70
C ALA A 112 -31.01 18.31 9.06
N LYS A 113 -32.09 19.03 9.32
CA LYS A 113 -32.06 20.45 9.70
C LYS A 113 -31.14 20.73 10.89
N GLN A 114 -31.06 19.78 11.85
CA GLN A 114 -30.24 19.91 13.06
C GLN A 114 -28.93 19.09 12.98
N ASP A 115 -28.68 18.39 11.88
CA ASP A 115 -27.47 17.59 11.71
C ASP A 115 -26.26 18.51 11.47
N LYS A 116 -25.27 18.40 12.37
CA LYS A 116 -24.07 19.24 12.39
C LYS A 116 -23.26 19.17 11.10
N ASP A 117 -23.28 18.03 10.41
CA ASP A 117 -22.49 17.86 9.18
C ASP A 117 -23.15 18.58 8.00
N PHE A 118 -24.48 18.59 7.92
CA PHE A 118 -25.21 19.41 6.92
C PHE A 118 -25.00 20.90 7.18
N ILE A 119 -25.11 21.34 8.44
CA ILE A 119 -24.86 22.74 8.81
C ILE A 119 -23.42 23.14 8.45
N ARG A 120 -22.44 22.27 8.74
CA ARG A 120 -21.02 22.50 8.40
C ARG A 120 -20.83 22.63 6.91
N LEU A 121 -21.42 21.72 6.12
CA LEU A 121 -21.32 21.72 4.66
C LEU A 121 -21.85 23.03 4.06
N VAL A 122 -23.01 23.51 4.51
CA VAL A 122 -23.57 24.78 4.07
C VAL A 122 -22.64 25.94 4.45
N ASN A 123 -22.17 25.98 5.70
CA ASN A 123 -21.29 27.07 6.17
C ASN A 123 -19.95 27.12 5.43
N GLN A 124 -19.43 25.97 5.00
CA GLN A 124 -18.17 25.84 4.26
C GLN A 124 -18.29 26.04 2.75
N SER A 125 -19.51 26.16 2.21
CA SER A 125 -19.75 26.28 0.76
C SER A 125 -19.13 27.53 0.14
N GLY A 126 -18.89 28.58 0.93
CA GLY A 126 -18.41 29.87 0.44
C GLY A 126 -19.45 30.68 -0.35
N LEU A 127 -20.72 30.24 -0.37
CA LEU A 127 -21.82 30.97 -1.01
C LEU A 127 -22.36 32.01 -0.03
N LYS A 128 -21.99 33.30 -0.22
CA LYS A 128 -22.38 34.40 0.64
C LYS A 128 -22.74 35.65 -0.21
N VAL A 129 -23.59 36.48 0.35
CA VAL A 129 -23.92 37.79 -0.28
C VAL A 129 -22.65 38.62 -0.45
N GLY A 130 -22.48 39.28 -1.60
CA GLY A 130 -21.36 40.13 -1.97
C GLY A 130 -20.18 39.38 -2.59
N VAL A 131 -20.16 38.03 -2.57
CA VAL A 131 -19.09 37.22 -3.19
C VAL A 131 -19.37 37.02 -4.68
N PRO A 132 -18.33 36.95 -5.54
CA PRO A 132 -18.49 36.56 -6.94
C PRO A 132 -19.23 35.26 -7.12
N LEU A 133 -20.15 35.20 -8.09
CA LEU A 133 -20.84 33.96 -8.44
C LEU A 133 -19.84 32.93 -8.97
N ASN A 134 -19.96 31.71 -8.49
CA ASN A 134 -19.21 30.57 -8.97
C ASN A 134 -20.14 29.35 -9.00
N HIS A 135 -20.45 28.87 -10.21
CA HIS A 135 -21.34 27.71 -10.41
C HIS A 135 -20.78 26.45 -9.77
N GLY A 136 -19.46 26.23 -9.87
CA GLY A 136 -18.81 25.07 -9.27
C GLY A 136 -19.00 24.97 -7.75
N LYS A 137 -19.02 26.10 -7.03
CA LYS A 137 -19.32 26.12 -5.59
C LYS A 137 -20.77 25.75 -5.29
N TYR A 138 -21.70 26.19 -6.14
CA TYR A 138 -23.11 25.81 -6.02
C TYR A 138 -23.32 24.33 -6.28
N ASP A 139 -22.75 23.82 -7.37
CA ASP A 139 -22.86 22.39 -7.74
C ASP A 139 -22.16 21.49 -6.73
N ALA A 140 -21.04 21.93 -6.17
CA ALA A 140 -20.35 21.21 -5.09
C ALA A 140 -21.22 21.12 -3.81
N LEU A 141 -21.89 22.22 -3.43
CA LEU A 141 -22.83 22.20 -2.30
C LEU A 141 -24.02 21.29 -2.58
N LYS A 142 -24.65 21.43 -3.74
CA LYS A 142 -25.79 20.60 -4.16
C LYS A 142 -25.44 19.12 -4.16
N SER A 143 -24.37 18.74 -4.83
CA SER A 143 -23.87 17.35 -4.85
C SER A 143 -23.47 16.88 -3.46
N GLY A 144 -22.80 17.75 -2.68
CA GLY A 144 -22.41 17.47 -1.31
C GLY A 144 -23.58 17.16 -0.39
N LEU A 145 -24.70 17.91 -0.49
CA LEU A 145 -25.91 17.65 0.28
C LEU A 145 -26.54 16.29 -0.08
N GLY A 146 -26.62 15.97 -1.38
CA GLY A 146 -27.12 14.67 -1.84
C GLY A 146 -26.26 13.50 -1.38
N ASN A 147 -24.93 13.61 -1.53
CA ASN A 147 -23.99 12.60 -1.11
C ASN A 147 -24.01 12.39 0.42
N LEU A 148 -24.06 13.49 1.19
CA LEU A 148 -24.15 13.42 2.64
C LEU A 148 -25.45 12.78 3.10
N ALA A 149 -26.57 13.08 2.42
CA ALA A 149 -27.85 12.47 2.68
C ALA A 149 -27.79 10.94 2.48
N MET A 150 -27.30 10.48 1.34
CA MET A 150 -27.12 9.05 1.07
C MET A 150 -26.18 8.39 2.09
N LYS A 151 -25.07 9.06 2.41
CA LYS A 151 -24.12 8.55 3.40
C LYS A 151 -24.74 8.31 4.77
N LYS A 152 -25.60 9.24 5.22
CA LYS A 152 -26.19 9.23 6.57
C LYS A 152 -27.60 8.58 6.64
N GLY A 153 -28.08 7.99 5.54
CA GLY A 153 -29.34 7.29 5.52
C GLY A 153 -30.59 8.18 5.38
N TYR A 154 -30.46 9.34 4.75
CA TYR A 154 -31.60 10.18 4.35
C TYR A 154 -31.99 9.84 2.91
N PHE A 155 -32.40 8.60 2.65
CA PHE A 155 -32.63 8.08 1.30
C PHE A 155 -33.77 8.73 0.53
N ASN A 156 -34.76 9.32 1.24
CA ASN A 156 -35.87 10.06 0.66
C ASN A 156 -35.53 11.54 0.44
N GLY A 157 -34.26 11.93 0.64
CA GLY A 157 -33.79 13.30 0.44
C GLY A 157 -33.98 13.80 -0.99
N LYS A 158 -34.60 14.98 -1.14
CA LYS A 158 -34.89 15.58 -2.45
C LYS A 158 -34.70 17.09 -2.44
N PHE A 159 -34.33 17.61 -3.60
CA PHE A 159 -34.31 19.05 -3.81
C PHE A 159 -35.68 19.55 -4.20
N LEU A 160 -36.27 20.37 -3.36
CA LEU A 160 -37.55 21.04 -3.65
C LEU A 160 -37.33 22.20 -4.61
N LYS A 161 -36.22 22.90 -4.47
CA LYS A 161 -35.83 24.00 -5.35
C LYS A 161 -34.29 24.02 -5.46
N SER A 162 -33.76 24.12 -6.69
CA SER A 162 -32.33 24.21 -6.92
C SER A 162 -32.10 25.03 -8.18
N GLN A 163 -31.75 26.31 -8.02
CA GLN A 163 -31.55 27.21 -9.15
C GLN A 163 -30.59 28.34 -8.80
N ILE A 164 -29.87 28.80 -9.81
CA ILE A 164 -29.13 30.06 -9.83
C ILE A 164 -29.90 30.98 -10.76
N GLY A 165 -30.44 32.07 -10.24
CA GLY A 165 -31.02 33.16 -11.04
C GLY A 165 -29.96 34.19 -11.29
N VAL A 166 -29.68 34.52 -12.56
CA VAL A 166 -28.71 35.57 -12.93
C VAL A 166 -29.41 36.67 -13.68
N ALA A 167 -29.12 37.89 -13.31
CA ALA A 167 -29.48 39.11 -14.04
C ALA A 167 -28.17 39.74 -14.61
N PRO A 168 -27.74 39.35 -15.81
CA PRO A 168 -26.44 39.75 -16.36
C PRO A 168 -26.32 41.25 -16.47
N GLU A 169 -27.35 41.93 -16.91
CA GLU A 169 -27.37 43.40 -17.09
C GLU A 169 -27.16 44.18 -15.79
N LEU A 170 -27.51 43.58 -14.64
CA LEU A 170 -27.32 44.17 -13.31
C LEU A 170 -26.04 43.64 -12.63
N ASN A 171 -25.38 42.66 -13.20
CA ASN A 171 -24.29 41.90 -12.60
C ASN A 171 -24.67 41.31 -11.22
N GLU A 172 -25.90 40.80 -11.10
CA GLU A 172 -26.48 40.29 -9.89
C GLU A 172 -26.89 38.82 -10.05
N ALA A 173 -26.72 38.03 -8.98
CA ALA A 173 -27.18 36.67 -8.93
C ALA A 173 -27.89 36.33 -7.61
N ILE A 174 -28.91 35.43 -7.72
CA ILE A 174 -29.66 34.91 -6.59
C ILE A 174 -29.46 33.39 -6.56
N ILE A 175 -29.07 32.86 -5.41
CA ILE A 175 -28.93 31.43 -5.18
C ILE A 175 -30.14 30.96 -4.36
N THR A 176 -30.82 29.94 -4.87
CA THR A 176 -31.90 29.25 -4.14
C THR A 176 -31.60 27.77 -4.15
N LEU A 177 -31.53 27.17 -2.94
CA LEU A 177 -31.26 25.73 -2.78
C LEU A 177 -32.04 25.22 -1.57
N HIS A 178 -33.20 24.60 -1.82
CA HIS A 178 -34.08 24.03 -0.79
C HIS A 178 -33.96 22.50 -0.87
N PHE A 179 -33.44 21.91 0.18
CA PHE A 179 -33.25 20.47 0.32
C PHE A 179 -34.13 19.95 1.46
N ASP A 180 -35.00 19.00 1.17
CA ASP A 180 -35.77 18.26 2.17
C ASP A 180 -35.12 16.89 2.36
N SER A 181 -34.57 16.62 3.53
CA SER A 181 -33.93 15.37 3.86
C SER A 181 -34.92 14.20 4.10
N GLY A 182 -36.15 14.52 4.40
CA GLY A 182 -37.06 13.51 4.95
C GLY A 182 -36.61 13.03 6.34
N ILE A 183 -36.82 11.74 6.62
CA ILE A 183 -36.42 11.07 7.85
C ILE A 183 -35.06 10.42 7.71
N ARG A 184 -34.34 10.23 8.82
CA ARG A 184 -33.11 9.44 8.87
C ARG A 184 -33.47 7.97 9.14
N TYR A 185 -33.04 7.08 8.23
CA TYR A 185 -33.23 5.65 8.42
C TYR A 185 -32.22 5.08 9.45
N GLN A 186 -32.61 3.95 10.02
CA GLN A 186 -31.86 3.18 11.00
C GLN A 186 -31.56 1.81 10.44
N PHE A 187 -30.50 1.16 10.93
CA PHE A 187 -30.23 -0.23 10.61
C PHE A 187 -31.37 -1.12 11.10
N GLY A 188 -31.92 -1.92 10.22
CA GLY A 188 -32.89 -2.95 10.50
C GLY A 188 -32.24 -4.32 10.70
N GLN A 189 -33.04 -5.37 10.52
CA GLN A 189 -32.57 -6.75 10.61
C GLN A 189 -31.57 -7.04 9.50
N THR A 190 -30.44 -7.65 9.86
CA THR A 190 -29.42 -8.10 8.91
C THR A 190 -29.67 -9.56 8.51
N THR A 191 -29.85 -9.82 7.23
CA THR A 191 -30.00 -11.15 6.66
C THR A 191 -28.71 -11.55 5.95
N ILE A 192 -28.09 -12.66 6.39
CA ILE A 192 -26.83 -13.17 5.86
C ILE A 192 -27.10 -14.42 5.03
N THR A 193 -26.61 -14.45 3.79
CA THR A 193 -26.78 -15.57 2.85
C THR A 193 -25.45 -15.99 2.24
N GLY A 194 -25.32 -17.27 1.85
CA GLY A 194 -24.14 -17.79 1.15
C GLY A 194 -22.93 -18.12 2.03
N SER A 195 -23.04 -18.02 3.35
CA SER A 195 -21.93 -18.33 4.26
C SER A 195 -21.74 -19.84 4.46
N GLN A 196 -20.49 -20.29 4.38
CA GLN A 196 -20.04 -21.62 4.82
C GLN A 196 -19.56 -21.60 6.29
N ILE A 197 -19.43 -20.41 6.87
CA ILE A 197 -19.06 -20.19 8.27
C ILE A 197 -20.33 -20.01 9.10
N GLU A 198 -20.33 -20.41 10.34
CA GLU A 198 -21.45 -20.22 11.28
C GLU A 198 -21.87 -18.74 11.35
N LEU A 199 -23.18 -18.52 11.30
CA LEU A 199 -23.73 -17.14 11.21
C LEU A 199 -23.34 -16.27 12.40
N ASP A 200 -23.25 -16.84 13.60
CA ASP A 200 -22.84 -16.12 14.80
C ASP A 200 -21.41 -15.56 14.67
N ARG A 201 -20.51 -16.29 14.01
CA ARG A 201 -19.15 -15.85 13.71
C ARG A 201 -19.12 -14.72 12.70
N VAL A 202 -19.97 -14.77 11.69
CA VAL A 202 -20.11 -13.71 10.69
C VAL A 202 -20.75 -12.48 11.31
N ALA A 203 -21.82 -12.66 12.12
CA ALA A 203 -22.53 -11.59 12.79
C ALA A 203 -21.68 -10.87 13.85
N SER A 204 -20.72 -11.56 14.50
CA SER A 204 -19.79 -10.92 15.46
C SER A 204 -18.92 -9.82 14.86
N LEU A 205 -18.78 -9.79 13.52
CA LEU A 205 -18.03 -8.76 12.79
C LEU A 205 -18.85 -7.51 12.47
N GLN A 206 -20.17 -7.53 12.73
CA GLN A 206 -21.08 -6.43 12.43
C GLN A 206 -20.84 -5.25 13.39
N PRO A 207 -20.47 -4.05 12.88
CA PRO A 207 -20.10 -2.90 13.71
C PRO A 207 -21.28 -2.07 14.19
N TYR A 208 -22.51 -2.42 13.81
CA TYR A 208 -23.76 -1.72 14.16
C TYR A 208 -24.78 -2.69 14.72
N LYS A 209 -25.77 -2.15 15.43
CA LYS A 209 -26.92 -2.88 15.96
C LYS A 209 -28.20 -2.42 15.28
N MET A 210 -29.22 -3.28 15.30
CA MET A 210 -30.57 -2.90 14.89
C MET A 210 -31.05 -1.69 15.71
N GLY A 211 -31.55 -0.66 15.02
CA GLY A 211 -31.98 0.62 15.61
C GLY A 211 -30.92 1.71 15.64
N ASP A 212 -29.65 1.40 15.40
CA ASP A 212 -28.62 2.43 15.24
C ASP A 212 -28.90 3.26 13.98
N SER A 213 -28.54 4.54 14.01
CA SER A 213 -28.69 5.41 12.84
C SER A 213 -27.81 4.93 11.70
N TYR A 214 -28.36 4.81 10.50
CA TYR A 214 -27.61 4.38 9.34
C TYR A 214 -26.42 5.31 9.04
N ASP A 215 -25.27 4.72 8.76
CA ASP A 215 -24.09 5.38 8.19
C ASP A 215 -23.38 4.41 7.24
N VAL A 216 -23.10 4.85 6.03
CA VAL A 216 -22.40 4.03 5.01
C VAL A 216 -21.00 3.60 5.45
N SER A 217 -20.37 4.35 6.36
CA SER A 217 -19.06 3.97 6.90
C SER A 217 -19.12 2.71 7.76
N ASP A 218 -20.24 2.43 8.41
CA ASP A 218 -20.44 1.19 9.16
C ASP A 218 -20.65 0.01 8.21
N VAL A 219 -21.39 0.24 7.12
CA VAL A 219 -21.54 -0.75 6.04
C VAL A 219 -20.17 -1.09 5.43
N ALA A 220 -19.36 -0.07 5.13
CA ALA A 220 -18.02 -0.25 4.60
C ALA A 220 -17.10 -0.98 5.59
N ARG A 221 -17.17 -0.65 6.89
CA ARG A 221 -16.41 -1.36 7.94
C ARG A 221 -16.80 -2.82 8.03
N PHE A 222 -18.11 -3.13 7.95
CA PHE A 222 -18.57 -4.52 7.97
C PHE A 222 -18.08 -5.30 6.75
N ASN A 223 -18.22 -4.70 5.56
CA ASN A 223 -17.71 -5.29 4.32
C ASN A 223 -16.19 -5.57 4.40
N GLN A 224 -15.42 -4.60 4.90
CA GLN A 224 -13.98 -4.74 5.09
C GLN A 224 -13.63 -5.81 6.13
N ALA A 225 -14.35 -5.85 7.26
CA ALA A 225 -14.13 -6.84 8.31
C ALA A 225 -14.35 -8.27 7.78
N LEU A 226 -15.44 -8.49 7.04
CA LEU A 226 -15.73 -9.77 6.38
C LEU A 226 -14.66 -10.14 5.34
N SER A 227 -14.21 -9.19 4.53
CA SER A 227 -13.16 -9.41 3.53
C SER A 227 -11.82 -9.76 4.18
N ASN A 228 -11.49 -9.14 5.30
CA ASN A 228 -10.24 -9.39 6.04
C ASN A 228 -10.18 -10.79 6.70
N THR A 229 -11.32 -11.49 6.82
CA THR A 229 -11.30 -12.88 7.32
C THR A 229 -10.69 -13.86 6.33
N GLU A 230 -10.64 -13.48 5.05
CA GLU A 230 -10.28 -14.37 3.93
C GLU A 230 -11.18 -15.61 3.77
N TRP A 231 -12.28 -15.67 4.50
CA TRP A 231 -13.25 -16.78 4.38
C TRP A 231 -14.06 -16.75 3.09
N PHE A 232 -14.20 -15.54 2.49
CA PHE A 232 -15.06 -15.28 1.36
C PHE A 232 -14.28 -14.74 0.16
N SER A 233 -14.65 -15.18 -1.04
CA SER A 233 -14.14 -14.66 -2.30
C SER A 233 -14.87 -13.40 -2.76
N SER A 234 -16.12 -13.24 -2.29
CA SER A 234 -16.93 -12.05 -2.56
C SER A 234 -17.76 -11.72 -1.32
N VAL A 235 -17.82 -10.45 -1.01
CA VAL A 235 -18.59 -9.88 0.11
C VAL A 235 -19.37 -8.69 -0.43
N LEU A 236 -20.69 -8.70 -0.27
CA LEU A 236 -21.57 -7.59 -0.58
C LEU A 236 -22.46 -7.31 0.62
N VAL A 237 -22.31 -6.13 1.21
CA VAL A 237 -23.16 -5.63 2.31
C VAL A 237 -23.90 -4.42 1.80
N GLU A 238 -25.22 -4.50 1.73
CA GLU A 238 -26.05 -3.43 1.19
C GLU A 238 -27.38 -3.29 1.94
N PRO A 239 -27.97 -2.07 1.98
CA PRO A 239 -29.31 -1.87 2.48
C PRO A 239 -30.36 -2.33 1.46
N ASP A 240 -31.47 -2.88 1.92
CA ASP A 240 -32.64 -3.19 1.08
C ASP A 240 -33.49 -1.94 0.87
N LEU A 241 -33.18 -1.19 -0.17
CA LEU A 241 -33.92 0.04 -0.49
C LEU A 241 -35.33 -0.21 -1.05
N SER A 242 -35.74 -1.43 -1.30
CA SER A 242 -37.11 -1.73 -1.77
C SER A 242 -38.18 -1.52 -0.69
N GLN A 243 -37.80 -1.35 0.57
CA GLN A 243 -38.67 -1.22 1.72
C GLN A 243 -38.66 0.18 2.36
N LEU A 244 -38.22 1.20 1.62
CA LEU A 244 -38.02 2.57 2.11
C LEU A 244 -39.31 3.26 2.65
N ASP A 245 -40.51 2.80 2.30
CA ASP A 245 -41.72 3.57 2.56
C ASP A 245 -42.57 3.05 3.75
N THR A 246 -42.17 1.95 4.37
CA THR A 246 -43.02 1.30 5.38
C THR A 246 -42.54 1.45 6.81
N GLU A 247 -41.23 1.46 7.02
CA GLU A 247 -40.65 1.51 8.36
C GLU A 247 -39.35 2.35 8.39
N ARG A 248 -39.05 2.94 9.55
CA ARG A 248 -37.79 3.69 9.74
C ARG A 248 -36.55 2.78 9.73
N GLN A 249 -36.74 1.49 10.00
CA GLN A 249 -35.65 0.50 10.02
C GLN A 249 -35.49 -0.13 8.64
N LEU A 250 -34.27 0.00 8.10
CA LEU A 250 -33.90 -0.48 6.78
C LEU A 250 -33.26 -1.86 6.89
N PRO A 251 -33.87 -2.92 6.37
CA PRO A 251 -33.25 -4.24 6.37
C PRO A 251 -31.91 -4.23 5.63
N MET A 252 -30.95 -4.99 6.17
CA MET A 252 -29.62 -5.13 5.58
C MET A 252 -29.47 -6.51 4.95
N LYS A 253 -28.90 -6.57 3.76
CA LYS A 253 -28.58 -7.81 3.06
C LYS A 253 -27.07 -8.00 3.02
N VAL A 254 -26.63 -9.19 3.41
CA VAL A 254 -25.23 -9.61 3.31
C VAL A 254 -25.19 -10.84 2.42
N THR A 255 -24.59 -10.70 1.24
CA THR A 255 -24.41 -11.78 0.29
C THR A 255 -22.95 -12.16 0.24
N LEU A 256 -22.67 -13.42 0.55
CA LEU A 256 -21.31 -13.97 0.67
C LEU A 256 -21.12 -15.10 -0.35
N ALA A 257 -19.94 -15.17 -0.91
CA ALA A 257 -19.49 -16.33 -1.68
C ALA A 257 -18.27 -16.96 -0.99
N PRO A 258 -18.27 -18.27 -0.75
CA PRO A 258 -17.14 -18.94 -0.12
C PRO A 258 -15.84 -18.75 -0.88
N GLN A 259 -14.74 -18.55 -0.16
CA GLN A 259 -13.40 -18.61 -0.75
C GLN A 259 -13.07 -20.04 -1.18
N SER A 260 -12.26 -20.18 -2.22
CA SER A 260 -11.73 -21.47 -2.66
C SER A 260 -11.08 -22.19 -1.48
N ARG A 261 -11.49 -23.44 -1.27
CA ARG A 261 -11.05 -24.23 -0.11
C ARG A 261 -9.57 -24.54 -0.12
N ASN A 262 -8.97 -24.54 -1.30
CA ASN A 262 -7.54 -24.76 -1.48
C ASN A 262 -7.00 -23.65 -2.39
N GLN A 263 -5.96 -22.99 -1.93
CA GLN A 263 -5.18 -22.01 -2.68
C GLN A 263 -3.75 -22.53 -2.76
N LEU A 264 -3.19 -22.54 -3.96
CA LEU A 264 -1.83 -22.96 -4.22
C LEU A 264 -1.08 -21.80 -4.86
N GLU A 265 0.05 -21.46 -4.28
CA GLU A 265 0.92 -20.40 -4.76
C GLU A 265 2.31 -20.95 -5.00
N THR A 266 2.93 -20.61 -6.11
CA THR A 266 4.31 -20.97 -6.43
C THR A 266 5.13 -19.73 -6.66
N GLY A 267 6.38 -19.72 -6.17
CA GLY A 267 7.31 -18.63 -6.36
C GLY A 267 8.68 -19.12 -6.78
N LEU A 268 9.34 -18.31 -7.60
CA LEU A 268 10.75 -18.47 -7.93
C LEU A 268 11.47 -17.17 -7.61
N GLY A 269 12.60 -17.27 -6.94
CA GLY A 269 13.46 -16.16 -6.59
C GLY A 269 14.92 -16.50 -6.83
N TYR A 270 15.76 -15.50 -6.76
CA TYR A 270 17.21 -15.65 -6.78
C TYR A 270 17.83 -14.59 -5.89
N SER A 271 18.80 -14.98 -5.11
CA SER A 271 19.73 -14.04 -4.48
C SER A 271 21.15 -14.61 -4.49
N THR A 272 22.12 -13.75 -4.36
CA THR A 272 23.53 -14.17 -4.30
C THR A 272 23.89 -14.92 -3.03
N ASP A 273 23.11 -14.75 -1.97
CA ASP A 273 23.31 -15.43 -0.69
C ASP A 273 22.87 -16.91 -0.73
N VAL A 274 21.71 -17.19 -1.34
CA VAL A 274 21.09 -18.52 -1.26
C VAL A 274 20.87 -19.17 -2.64
N GLY A 275 21.33 -18.54 -3.72
CA GLY A 275 21.14 -19.06 -5.08
C GLY A 275 19.68 -19.00 -5.54
N ILE A 276 19.28 -19.97 -6.34
CA ILE A 276 17.89 -20.13 -6.81
C ILE A 276 17.04 -20.62 -5.64
N LYS A 277 15.92 -19.92 -5.38
CA LYS A 277 14.94 -20.31 -4.37
C LYS A 277 13.60 -20.60 -5.03
N GLY A 278 13.09 -21.80 -4.81
CA GLY A 278 11.74 -22.22 -5.15
C GLY A 278 10.83 -22.19 -3.92
N THR A 279 9.60 -21.75 -4.06
CA THR A 279 8.60 -21.80 -3.00
C THR A 279 7.29 -22.39 -3.51
N LEU A 280 6.65 -23.20 -2.67
CA LEU A 280 5.32 -23.74 -2.87
C LEU A 280 4.52 -23.52 -1.60
N SER A 281 3.42 -22.79 -1.68
CA SER A 281 2.53 -22.55 -0.55
C SER A 281 1.15 -23.10 -0.82
N TRP A 282 0.59 -23.77 0.17
CA TRP A 282 -0.77 -24.29 0.15
C TRP A 282 -1.54 -23.73 1.34
N LYS A 283 -2.64 -23.03 1.06
CA LYS A 283 -3.48 -22.40 2.05
C LYS A 283 -4.91 -22.90 1.97
N LYS A 284 -5.50 -23.17 3.12
CA LYS A 284 -6.93 -23.38 3.31
C LYS A 284 -7.47 -22.21 4.13
N PRO A 285 -8.07 -21.19 3.52
CA PRO A 285 -8.59 -20.00 4.22
C PRO A 285 -9.64 -20.37 5.28
N TRP A 286 -10.33 -21.48 5.07
CA TRP A 286 -11.26 -22.06 6.03
C TRP A 286 -11.22 -23.60 5.95
N VAL A 287 -11.18 -24.23 7.11
CA VAL A 287 -11.15 -25.70 7.26
C VAL A 287 -12.51 -26.22 7.69
N ASN A 288 -13.18 -25.52 8.59
CA ASN A 288 -14.46 -25.86 9.19
C ASN A 288 -15.38 -24.63 9.32
N LYS A 289 -16.60 -24.88 9.82
CA LYS A 289 -17.63 -23.83 10.02
C LYS A 289 -17.25 -22.81 11.08
N LEU A 290 -16.29 -23.10 11.94
CA LEU A 290 -15.78 -22.17 12.97
C LEU A 290 -14.74 -21.17 12.40
N GLY A 291 -14.41 -21.28 11.11
CA GLY A 291 -13.47 -20.37 10.45
C GLY A 291 -12.00 -20.64 10.76
N HIS A 292 -11.65 -21.86 11.21
CA HIS A 292 -10.25 -22.25 11.35
C HIS A 292 -9.57 -22.27 9.98
N SER A 293 -8.29 -21.95 9.92
CA SER A 293 -7.50 -22.00 8.69
C SER A 293 -6.25 -22.85 8.85
N PHE A 294 -5.73 -23.30 7.73
CA PHE A 294 -4.50 -24.08 7.64
C PHE A 294 -3.63 -23.49 6.54
N ASP A 295 -2.34 -23.36 6.80
CA ASP A 295 -1.34 -22.99 5.82
C ASP A 295 -0.13 -23.92 5.90
N SER A 296 0.49 -24.12 4.75
CA SER A 296 1.72 -24.90 4.61
C SER A 296 2.59 -24.22 3.57
N SER A 297 3.88 -24.17 3.81
CA SER A 297 4.84 -23.72 2.81
C SER A 297 6.04 -24.66 2.76
N PHE A 298 6.56 -24.84 1.56
CA PHE A 298 7.83 -25.50 1.29
C PHE A 298 8.69 -24.55 0.51
N SER A 299 9.92 -24.32 0.98
CA SER A 299 10.92 -23.57 0.24
C SER A 299 12.21 -24.38 0.10
N ILE A 300 12.84 -24.27 -1.05
CA ILE A 300 14.11 -24.95 -1.36
C ILE A 300 15.07 -23.94 -1.99
N SER A 301 16.27 -23.90 -1.47
CA SER A 301 17.43 -23.19 -2.01
C SER A 301 18.68 -24.06 -1.83
N GLU A 302 19.83 -23.62 -2.35
CA GLU A 302 21.07 -24.39 -2.23
C GLU A 302 21.46 -24.63 -0.76
N PRO A 303 21.54 -23.59 0.13
CA PRO A 303 21.98 -23.82 1.52
C PRO A 303 20.86 -24.26 2.45
N GLU A 304 19.57 -24.17 2.06
CA GLU A 304 18.50 -24.48 2.99
C GLU A 304 17.20 -25.00 2.34
N GLN A 305 16.56 -25.96 3.03
CA GLN A 305 15.23 -26.44 2.72
C GLN A 305 14.34 -26.27 3.96
N VAL A 306 13.16 -25.67 3.77
CA VAL A 306 12.26 -25.37 4.88
C VAL A 306 10.85 -25.85 4.57
N ILE A 307 10.24 -26.55 5.53
CA ILE A 307 8.80 -26.87 5.53
C ILE A 307 8.17 -26.18 6.73
N THR A 308 7.06 -25.48 6.53
CA THR A 308 6.26 -24.95 7.62
C THR A 308 4.81 -25.36 7.50
N LEU A 309 4.17 -25.65 8.63
CA LEU A 309 2.76 -25.96 8.75
C LEU A 309 2.17 -25.03 9.82
N GLY A 310 0.99 -24.49 9.58
CA GLY A 310 0.29 -23.64 10.52
C GLY A 310 -1.20 -23.97 10.59
N TYR A 311 -1.75 -24.05 11.79
CA TYR A 311 -3.17 -24.20 12.04
C TYR A 311 -3.66 -23.09 12.94
N LYS A 312 -4.54 -22.22 12.40
CA LYS A 312 -5.07 -21.04 13.09
C LYS A 312 -6.48 -21.30 13.59
N ILE A 313 -6.75 -20.93 14.84
CA ILE A 313 -8.04 -21.02 15.52
C ILE A 313 -8.44 -19.59 15.94
N PRO A 314 -9.32 -18.91 15.18
CA PRO A 314 -9.81 -17.59 15.56
C PRO A 314 -10.69 -17.69 16.83
N LEU A 315 -10.62 -16.67 17.69
CA LEU A 315 -11.40 -16.57 18.91
C LEU A 315 -12.69 -15.75 18.70
N GLU A 316 -13.23 -15.16 19.76
CA GLU A 316 -14.44 -14.32 19.66
C GLU A 316 -14.21 -13.12 18.76
N ASP A 317 -13.12 -12.40 18.98
CA ASP A 317 -12.64 -11.36 18.07
C ASP A 317 -11.79 -12.03 16.96
N VAL A 318 -12.46 -12.46 15.92
CA VAL A 318 -11.90 -13.31 14.86
C VAL A 318 -10.77 -12.64 14.06
N LEU A 319 -10.74 -11.30 14.01
CA LEU A 319 -9.73 -10.55 13.27
C LEU A 319 -8.47 -10.30 14.10
N HIS A 320 -8.64 -10.05 15.39
CA HIS A 320 -7.55 -9.56 16.21
C HIS A 320 -7.00 -10.58 17.18
N GLN A 321 -7.72 -11.71 17.41
CA GLN A 321 -7.33 -12.69 18.41
C GLN A 321 -7.45 -14.11 17.92
N TYR A 322 -6.35 -14.88 18.01
CA TYR A 322 -6.34 -16.28 17.62
C TYR A 322 -5.25 -17.07 18.34
N TYR A 323 -5.45 -18.40 18.39
CA TYR A 323 -4.37 -19.35 18.64
C TYR A 323 -3.80 -19.84 17.31
N ARG A 324 -2.50 -20.14 17.30
CA ARG A 324 -1.82 -20.80 16.20
C ARG A 324 -0.98 -21.97 16.73
N PHE A 325 -1.10 -23.09 16.07
CA PHE A 325 -0.19 -24.22 16.22
C PHE A 325 0.68 -24.25 14.99
N SER A 326 1.98 -24.23 15.18
CA SER A 326 2.93 -24.22 14.07
C SER A 326 3.96 -25.33 14.22
N TYR A 327 4.34 -25.92 13.09
CA TYR A 327 5.44 -26.84 12.97
C TYR A 327 6.36 -26.36 11.84
N GLY A 328 7.66 -26.33 12.12
CA GLY A 328 8.70 -26.02 11.15
C GLY A 328 9.76 -27.10 11.14
N MET A 329 10.24 -27.46 9.97
CA MET A 329 11.43 -28.28 9.78
C MET A 329 12.35 -27.53 8.83
N LYS A 330 13.62 -27.37 9.22
CA LYS A 330 14.64 -26.69 8.43
C LYS A 330 15.86 -27.59 8.34
N HIS A 331 16.32 -27.83 7.12
CA HIS A 331 17.62 -28.42 6.84
C HIS A 331 18.54 -27.31 6.35
N VAL A 332 19.72 -27.24 6.92
CA VAL A 332 20.79 -26.29 6.57
C VAL A 332 22.01 -27.09 6.18
N ASP A 333 22.62 -26.71 5.05
CA ASP A 333 23.95 -27.16 4.62
C ASP A 333 24.68 -25.92 4.08
N SER A 334 25.34 -25.19 4.97
CA SER A 334 25.97 -23.93 4.65
C SER A 334 27.28 -23.77 5.39
N ARG A 335 28.37 -23.59 4.66
CA ARG A 335 29.74 -23.39 5.19
C ARG A 335 30.11 -24.50 6.19
N ASP A 336 30.29 -24.11 7.45
CA ASP A 336 30.73 -24.98 8.54
C ASP A 336 29.57 -25.53 9.37
N THR A 337 28.32 -25.38 8.89
CA THR A 337 27.11 -25.82 9.60
C THR A 337 26.29 -26.76 8.72
N GLN A 338 26.05 -27.96 9.22
CA GLN A 338 25.02 -28.87 8.71
C GLN A 338 24.03 -29.17 9.83
N SER A 339 22.75 -28.91 9.60
CA SER A 339 21.75 -29.16 10.63
C SER A 339 20.39 -29.54 10.10
N ILE A 340 19.64 -30.28 10.94
CA ILE A 340 18.22 -30.53 10.78
C ILE A 340 17.51 -30.06 12.04
N GLU A 341 16.83 -28.95 11.93
CA GLU A 341 16.00 -28.35 12.99
C GLU A 341 14.54 -28.79 12.84
N SER A 342 13.90 -29.14 13.93
CA SER A 342 12.43 -29.31 14.05
C SER A 342 11.91 -28.40 15.15
N ASN A 343 10.86 -27.66 14.87
CA ASN A 343 10.31 -26.63 15.76
C ASN A 343 8.79 -26.76 15.83
N LEU A 344 8.25 -27.03 17.02
CA LEU A 344 6.81 -27.10 17.29
C LEU A 344 6.44 -25.93 18.22
N ALA A 345 5.46 -25.11 17.84
CA ALA A 345 5.06 -23.97 18.68
C ALA A 345 3.54 -23.91 18.87
N ILE A 346 3.18 -23.41 20.04
CA ILE A 346 1.82 -22.97 20.39
C ILE A 346 1.90 -21.47 20.65
N GLU A 347 1.07 -20.72 19.93
CA GLU A 347 1.13 -19.28 19.90
C GLU A 347 -0.26 -18.70 20.21
N ARG A 348 -0.29 -17.62 20.97
CA ARG A 348 -1.46 -16.79 21.20
C ARG A 348 -1.20 -15.39 20.66
N HIS A 349 -2.03 -14.95 19.73
CA HIS A 349 -1.88 -13.70 19.00
C HIS A 349 -2.92 -12.67 19.41
N TRP A 350 -2.49 -11.39 19.51
CA TRP A 350 -3.33 -10.21 19.67
C TRP A 350 -2.87 -9.10 18.73
N LEU A 351 -3.74 -8.69 17.83
CA LEU A 351 -3.55 -7.49 17.04
C LEU A 351 -4.25 -6.33 17.78
N MET A 352 -3.50 -5.31 18.14
CA MET A 352 -3.97 -4.16 18.90
C MET A 352 -4.41 -3.02 17.97
N ASP A 353 -5.29 -2.14 18.43
CA ASP A 353 -5.83 -1.02 17.65
C ASP A 353 -4.76 -0.02 17.18
N ASP A 354 -3.65 0.09 17.91
CA ASP A 354 -2.50 0.94 17.57
C ASP A 354 -1.53 0.30 16.55
N GLY A 355 -1.89 -0.89 16.05
CA GLY A 355 -1.16 -1.66 15.04
C GLY A 355 -0.03 -2.54 15.58
N TRP A 356 0.14 -2.63 16.91
CA TRP A 356 1.04 -3.61 17.50
C TRP A 356 0.43 -5.01 17.46
N HIS A 357 1.24 -5.97 17.08
CA HIS A 357 0.92 -7.38 17.12
C HIS A 357 1.73 -8.03 18.22
N ARG A 358 1.07 -8.48 19.29
CA ARG A 358 1.67 -9.23 20.38
C ARG A 358 1.45 -10.71 20.17
N THR A 359 2.52 -11.49 20.27
CA THR A 359 2.48 -12.96 20.27
C THR A 359 3.12 -13.47 21.55
N ILE A 360 2.39 -14.27 22.32
CA ILE A 360 2.94 -15.05 23.42
C ILE A 360 3.00 -16.49 22.94
N PHE A 361 4.12 -17.15 23.11
CA PHE A 361 4.32 -18.48 22.59
C PHE A 361 5.15 -19.36 23.52
N ALA A 362 5.06 -20.67 23.28
CA ALA A 362 6.02 -21.65 23.76
C ALA A 362 6.39 -22.50 22.55
N ARG A 363 7.68 -22.61 22.27
CA ARG A 363 8.19 -23.45 21.20
C ARG A 363 9.12 -24.54 21.76
N TYR A 364 9.00 -25.73 21.18
CA TYR A 364 9.91 -26.83 21.40
C TYR A 364 10.76 -26.99 20.15
N LEU A 365 12.08 -26.81 20.34
CA LEU A 365 13.09 -26.90 19.29
C LEU A 365 13.96 -28.12 19.57
N ILE A 366 14.18 -28.92 18.56
CA ILE A 366 15.19 -29.98 18.52
C ILE A 366 16.00 -29.82 17.24
N GLU A 367 17.32 -29.81 17.35
CA GLU A 367 18.24 -29.65 16.24
C GLU A 367 19.37 -30.66 16.35
N ASN A 368 19.52 -31.50 15.32
CA ASN A 368 20.69 -32.34 15.11
C ASN A 368 21.65 -31.56 14.21
N TYR A 369 22.88 -31.34 14.66
CA TYR A 369 23.80 -30.46 13.97
C TYR A 369 25.26 -30.89 14.04
N GLU A 370 25.97 -30.59 12.96
CA GLU A 370 27.42 -30.54 12.89
C GLU A 370 27.84 -29.09 12.65
N GLN A 371 28.65 -28.50 13.52
CA GLN A 371 29.18 -27.15 13.36
C GLN A 371 30.64 -27.09 13.79
N GLY A 372 31.56 -26.91 12.82
CA GLY A 372 32.98 -27.01 13.08
C GLY A 372 33.34 -28.35 13.72
N GLU A 373 33.87 -28.32 14.93
CA GLU A 373 34.22 -29.54 15.71
C GLU A 373 33.08 -30.11 16.56
N LEU A 374 31.92 -29.43 16.60
CA LEU A 374 30.77 -29.84 17.41
C LEU A 374 29.83 -30.75 16.57
N ASP A 375 29.50 -31.90 17.08
CA ASP A 375 28.48 -32.83 16.57
C ASP A 375 27.57 -33.21 17.76
N ASP A 376 26.34 -32.69 17.81
CA ASP A 376 25.46 -32.82 18.96
C ASP A 376 23.97 -32.71 18.56
N ILE A 377 23.10 -32.97 19.51
CA ILE A 377 21.64 -32.78 19.40
C ILE A 377 21.23 -31.77 20.47
N GLY A 378 20.87 -30.56 20.04
CA GLY A 378 20.33 -29.53 20.93
C GLY A 378 18.83 -29.65 21.09
N GLN A 379 18.36 -29.46 22.34
CA GLN A 379 16.95 -29.53 22.67
C GLN A 379 16.56 -28.34 23.58
N PHE A 380 15.51 -27.60 23.20
CA PHE A 380 15.09 -26.41 23.93
C PHE A 380 13.57 -26.30 24.00
N VAL A 381 13.05 -25.95 25.17
CA VAL A 381 11.69 -25.42 25.35
C VAL A 381 11.83 -23.95 25.66
N LEU A 382 11.30 -23.11 24.77
CA LEU A 382 11.48 -21.66 24.77
C LEU A 382 10.12 -20.95 24.85
N PRO A 383 9.57 -20.71 26.05
CA PRO A 383 8.52 -19.71 26.21
C PRO A 383 9.05 -18.33 25.84
N GLY A 384 8.19 -17.51 25.19
CA GLY A 384 8.61 -16.21 24.74
C GLY A 384 7.46 -15.27 24.43
N VAL A 385 7.83 -14.04 24.13
CA VAL A 385 6.93 -12.98 23.69
C VAL A 385 7.55 -12.19 22.56
N THR A 386 6.76 -11.92 21.54
CA THR A 386 7.14 -11.04 20.43
C THR A 386 6.15 -9.89 20.32
N TYR A 387 6.68 -8.69 20.15
CA TYR A 387 5.94 -7.52 19.73
C TYR A 387 6.44 -7.09 18.35
N THR A 388 5.53 -7.01 17.40
CA THR A 388 5.84 -6.54 16.03
C THR A 388 4.85 -5.46 15.63
N ARG A 389 5.34 -4.43 14.95
CA ARG A 389 4.49 -3.45 14.28
C ARG A 389 5.05 -3.18 12.89
N THR A 390 4.17 -3.22 11.88
CA THR A 390 4.52 -2.87 10.51
C THR A 390 3.51 -1.86 9.99
N ARG A 391 4.01 -0.73 9.51
CA ARG A 391 3.19 0.31 8.89
C ARG A 391 3.79 0.67 7.54
N THR A 392 2.98 0.67 6.50
CA THR A 392 3.46 0.94 5.14
C THR A 392 2.50 1.85 4.38
N ARG A 393 3.06 2.63 3.44
CA ARG A 393 2.30 3.34 2.40
C ARG A 393 3.01 3.11 1.08
N ALA A 394 2.25 2.70 0.07
CA ALA A 394 2.78 2.41 -1.24
C ALA A 394 2.12 3.29 -2.31
N LYS A 395 2.84 3.50 -3.42
CA LYS A 395 2.30 4.04 -4.67
C LYS A 395 2.56 2.99 -5.76
N GLY A 396 1.52 2.23 -6.12
CA GLY A 396 1.69 1.01 -6.89
C GLY A 396 2.50 -0.03 -6.10
N THR A 397 3.52 -0.60 -6.69
CA THR A 397 4.43 -1.58 -6.07
C THR A 397 5.58 -0.93 -5.27
N LEU A 398 5.75 0.40 -5.35
CA LEU A 398 6.80 1.13 -4.64
C LEU A 398 6.35 1.53 -3.24
N LEU A 399 7.02 1.05 -2.21
CA LEU A 399 6.87 1.54 -0.84
C LEU A 399 7.47 2.94 -0.74
N THR A 400 6.64 3.94 -0.44
CA THR A 400 7.08 5.34 -0.31
C THR A 400 7.35 5.74 1.13
N TRP A 401 6.71 5.07 2.07
CA TRP A 401 6.87 5.25 3.49
C TRP A 401 6.60 3.93 4.21
N GLY A 402 7.39 3.62 5.20
CA GLY A 402 7.16 2.43 6.02
C GLY A 402 8.07 2.41 7.24
N ASP A 403 7.63 1.69 8.25
CA ASP A 403 8.44 1.25 9.38
C ASP A 403 7.99 -0.14 9.83
N LYS A 404 8.95 -0.90 10.33
CA LYS A 404 8.76 -2.20 10.96
C LYS A 404 9.62 -2.25 12.20
N GLU A 405 9.03 -2.52 13.34
CA GLU A 405 9.70 -2.73 14.62
C GLU A 405 9.36 -4.13 15.11
N THR A 406 10.35 -4.86 15.60
CA THR A 406 10.19 -6.18 16.19
C THR A 406 11.04 -6.29 17.45
N ILE A 407 10.47 -6.83 18.53
CA ILE A 407 11.18 -7.18 19.75
C ILE A 407 10.71 -8.57 20.16
N THR A 408 11.66 -9.49 20.39
CA THR A 408 11.38 -10.85 20.86
C THR A 408 12.22 -11.15 22.09
N LEU A 409 11.59 -11.74 23.09
CA LEU A 409 12.23 -12.28 24.29
C LEU A 409 11.88 -13.77 24.39
N GLU A 410 12.89 -14.61 24.58
CA GLU A 410 12.76 -16.04 24.77
C GLU A 410 13.59 -16.47 25.97
N TYR A 411 13.11 -17.43 26.72
CA TYR A 411 13.80 -17.97 27.88
C TYR A 411 13.83 -19.48 27.82
N GLY A 412 15.00 -20.07 28.01
CA GLY A 412 15.21 -21.50 28.14
C GLY A 412 15.87 -21.82 29.47
N ASP A 413 15.49 -22.94 30.06
CA ASP A 413 16.05 -23.39 31.35
C ASP A 413 16.08 -24.94 31.40
N PRO A 414 17.11 -25.58 31.98
CA PRO A 414 17.14 -27.02 32.13
C PRO A 414 15.93 -27.60 32.90
N SER A 415 15.34 -26.85 33.83
CA SER A 415 14.10 -27.25 34.50
C SER A 415 12.87 -27.29 33.55
N LEU A 416 12.97 -26.65 32.41
CA LEU A 416 11.97 -26.61 31.33
C LEU A 416 12.39 -27.46 30.12
N PHE A 417 13.25 -28.46 30.30
CA PHE A 417 13.77 -29.34 29.24
C PHE A 417 14.62 -28.64 28.19
N SER A 418 15.37 -27.59 28.55
CA SER A 418 16.36 -26.96 27.67
C SER A 418 17.78 -27.42 28.06
N GLU A 419 18.69 -27.55 27.10
CA GLU A 419 20.08 -27.99 27.32
C GLU A 419 20.85 -27.08 28.26
N THR A 420 20.58 -25.79 28.22
CA THR A 420 21.24 -24.78 29.06
C THR A 420 20.28 -23.65 29.40
N GLN A 421 20.60 -22.88 30.43
CA GLN A 421 19.89 -21.64 30.71
C GLN A 421 20.28 -20.59 29.69
N VAL A 422 19.28 -20.00 29.02
CA VAL A 422 19.45 -18.92 28.04
C VAL A 422 18.32 -17.92 28.14
N LEU A 423 18.67 -16.63 28.15
CA LEU A 423 17.74 -15.54 27.86
C LEU A 423 18.14 -14.93 26.50
N ARG A 424 17.27 -15.08 25.53
CA ARG A 424 17.47 -14.59 24.16
C ARG A 424 16.66 -13.34 23.93
N VAL A 425 17.31 -12.28 23.49
CA VAL A 425 16.70 -10.99 23.17
C VAL A 425 16.99 -10.68 21.71
N LEU A 426 15.96 -10.39 20.93
CA LEU A 426 16.08 -9.94 19.53
C LEU A 426 15.34 -8.62 19.38
N ALA A 427 15.95 -7.66 18.71
CA ALA A 427 15.31 -6.40 18.37
C ALA A 427 15.72 -5.95 16.97
N GLY A 428 14.75 -5.50 16.20
CA GLY A 428 15.01 -4.98 14.86
C GLY A 428 14.09 -3.82 14.52
N THR A 429 14.61 -2.88 13.74
CA THR A 429 13.82 -1.80 13.16
C THR A 429 14.25 -1.49 11.74
N SER A 430 13.28 -1.23 10.87
CA SER A 430 13.53 -0.86 9.47
C SER A 430 12.63 0.30 9.08
N TRP A 431 13.16 1.30 8.42
CA TRP A 431 12.44 2.50 8.03
C TRP A 431 12.67 2.83 6.56
N ILE A 432 11.59 3.22 5.88
CA ILE A 432 11.61 3.76 4.52
C ILE A 432 10.98 5.15 4.55
N ARG A 433 11.66 6.14 3.99
CA ARG A 433 11.17 7.51 3.91
C ARG A 433 11.46 8.11 2.53
N SER A 434 10.40 8.51 1.82
CA SER A 434 10.53 9.23 0.54
C SER A 434 10.47 10.73 0.74
N TYR A 435 11.30 11.45 0.02
CA TYR A 435 11.38 12.89 -0.04
C TYR A 435 11.05 13.38 -1.45
N GLY A 436 9.90 14.00 -1.61
CA GLY A 436 9.37 14.33 -2.95
C GLY A 436 9.10 13.05 -3.76
N GLN A 437 9.35 13.12 -5.07
CA GLN A 437 9.09 12.00 -5.99
C GLN A 437 10.36 11.22 -6.37
N ASN A 438 11.54 11.77 -6.09
CA ASN A 438 12.80 11.27 -6.63
C ASN A 438 13.82 10.83 -5.58
N HIS A 439 13.57 11.07 -4.28
CA HIS A 439 14.51 10.78 -3.21
C HIS A 439 13.90 9.80 -2.22
N ARG A 440 14.69 8.83 -1.76
CA ARG A 440 14.24 7.79 -0.83
C ARG A 440 15.41 7.37 0.06
N GLY A 441 15.17 7.31 1.37
CA GLY A 441 16.11 6.81 2.35
C GLY A 441 15.59 5.53 2.99
N LEU A 442 16.47 4.55 3.18
CA LEU A 442 16.20 3.31 3.90
C LEU A 442 17.19 3.23 5.06
N PHE A 443 16.69 2.81 6.21
CA PHE A 443 17.47 2.56 7.41
C PHE A 443 17.05 1.22 8.02
N ARG A 444 18.01 0.42 8.46
CA ARG A 444 17.80 -0.82 9.19
C ARG A 444 18.78 -0.91 10.34
N LEU A 445 18.31 -1.41 11.47
CA LEU A 445 19.11 -1.74 12.63
C LEU A 445 18.59 -3.03 13.25
N ASP A 446 19.46 -4.02 13.39
CA ASP A 446 19.12 -5.30 13.98
C ASP A 446 20.14 -5.60 15.11
N GLY A 447 19.64 -6.17 16.19
CA GLY A 447 20.43 -6.57 17.35
C GLY A 447 19.91 -7.83 17.99
N GLY A 448 20.80 -8.61 18.56
CA GLY A 448 20.49 -9.83 19.27
C GLY A 448 21.47 -10.11 20.39
N ALA A 449 20.99 -10.77 21.44
CA ALA A 449 21.80 -11.19 22.58
C ALA A 449 21.32 -12.55 23.11
N ASN A 450 22.24 -13.47 23.28
CA ASN A 450 22.09 -14.73 24.02
C ASN A 450 22.84 -14.60 25.35
N LEU A 451 22.10 -14.30 26.42
CA LEU A 451 22.65 -14.34 27.78
C LEU A 451 22.56 -15.80 28.27
N VAL A 452 23.67 -16.50 28.22
CA VAL A 452 23.73 -17.95 28.39
C VAL A 452 24.81 -18.35 29.38
N GLN A 453 24.59 -19.44 30.12
CA GLN A 453 25.59 -20.01 31.05
C GLN A 453 26.67 -20.83 30.32
N ASN A 454 26.26 -21.67 29.36
CA ASN A 454 27.17 -22.48 28.55
C ASN A 454 26.82 -22.31 27.07
N PHE A 455 27.66 -21.59 26.33
CA PHE A 455 27.43 -21.27 24.92
C PHE A 455 27.61 -22.48 23.99
N ASP A 456 28.52 -23.40 24.33
CA ASP A 456 28.79 -24.59 23.47
C ASP A 456 27.55 -25.50 23.36
N ARG A 457 26.65 -25.42 24.34
CA ARG A 457 25.38 -26.17 24.34
C ARG A 457 24.23 -25.47 23.61
N ILE A 458 24.46 -24.29 23.04
CA ILE A 458 23.44 -23.62 22.24
C ILE A 458 23.47 -24.16 20.82
N SER A 459 22.33 -24.61 20.31
CA SER A 459 22.14 -25.02 18.92
C SER A 459 22.51 -23.91 17.92
N PRO A 460 23.09 -24.25 16.75
CA PRO A 460 23.47 -23.27 15.72
C PRO A 460 22.34 -22.34 15.30
N SER A 461 21.10 -22.82 15.21
CA SER A 461 19.91 -22.00 14.88
C SER A 461 19.61 -20.88 15.89
N LEU A 462 20.15 -20.97 17.10
CA LEU A 462 20.03 -19.94 18.15
C LEU A 462 21.23 -19.00 18.19
N ARG A 463 22.37 -19.34 17.55
CA ARG A 463 23.57 -18.51 17.49
C ARG A 463 23.43 -17.40 16.47
N PHE A 464 24.30 -16.42 16.52
CA PHE A 464 24.27 -15.29 15.60
C PHE A 464 25.43 -15.35 14.60
N PHE A 465 25.09 -15.01 13.35
CA PHE A 465 26.02 -14.85 12.25
C PHE A 465 25.66 -13.57 11.50
N ALA A 466 26.66 -12.83 10.98
CA ALA A 466 26.45 -11.65 10.18
C ALA A 466 27.08 -11.80 8.78
N GLY A 467 26.78 -10.86 7.88
CA GLY A 467 27.20 -10.87 6.47
C GLY A 467 26.06 -11.25 5.51
N GLY A 468 26.17 -10.82 4.27
CA GLY A 468 25.21 -11.08 3.19
C GLY A 468 24.26 -9.93 2.85
N ASP A 469 23.37 -10.19 1.90
CA ASP A 469 22.47 -9.22 1.24
C ASP A 469 21.59 -8.41 2.22
N ASN A 470 21.17 -9.03 3.31
CA ASN A 470 20.28 -8.47 4.31
C ASN A 470 20.96 -8.20 5.66
N SER A 471 22.29 -8.25 5.72
CA SER A 471 23.11 -7.97 6.90
C SER A 471 24.16 -6.92 6.57
N ILE A 472 25.37 -7.34 6.17
CA ILE A 472 26.49 -6.47 5.80
C ILE A 472 26.91 -6.84 4.38
N ARG A 473 26.52 -6.06 3.39
CA ARG A 473 26.91 -6.25 2.00
C ARG A 473 28.43 -6.03 1.84
N GLY A 474 29.04 -6.76 0.92
CA GLY A 474 30.50 -6.84 0.77
C GLY A 474 31.13 -8.00 1.51
N TYR A 475 30.38 -8.66 2.41
CA TYR A 475 30.75 -9.89 3.10
C TYR A 475 29.86 -11.04 2.64
N GLY A 476 30.35 -12.25 2.72
CA GLY A 476 29.58 -13.45 2.36
C GLY A 476 28.41 -13.70 3.30
N TYR A 477 27.43 -14.45 2.84
CA TYR A 477 26.29 -14.85 3.66
C TYR A 477 26.76 -15.60 4.91
N GLU A 478 26.35 -15.14 6.10
CA GLU A 478 26.68 -15.72 7.42
C GLU A 478 28.19 -15.98 7.62
N SER A 479 29.06 -15.12 7.05
CA SER A 479 30.52 -15.31 7.09
C SER A 479 31.22 -14.64 8.27
N ILE A 480 30.49 -13.86 9.05
CA ILE A 480 31.05 -13.09 10.18
C ILE A 480 30.55 -13.69 11.47
N SER A 481 31.45 -14.33 12.21
CA SER A 481 31.29 -14.75 13.60
C SER A 481 32.64 -15.13 14.20
N PRO A 482 32.78 -15.31 15.52
CA PRO A 482 33.91 -16.01 16.11
C PRO A 482 34.15 -17.38 15.48
N THR A 483 35.40 -17.81 15.44
CA THR A 483 35.81 -19.14 14.96
C THR A 483 36.21 -20.04 16.12
N ASP A 484 36.07 -21.35 15.95
CA ASP A 484 36.58 -22.35 16.86
C ASP A 484 38.09 -22.60 16.69
N SER A 485 38.60 -23.62 17.40
CA SER A 485 40.02 -23.99 17.35
C SER A 485 40.48 -24.53 15.99
N SER A 486 39.57 -25.00 15.13
CA SER A 486 39.82 -25.46 13.78
C SER A 486 39.81 -24.33 12.74
N GLY A 487 39.31 -23.15 13.12
CA GLY A 487 39.10 -22.02 12.23
C GLY A 487 37.72 -22.00 11.58
N ALA A 488 36.83 -22.92 11.94
CA ALA A 488 35.44 -22.96 11.48
C ALA A 488 34.56 -21.94 12.22
N LEU A 489 33.52 -21.43 11.56
CA LEU A 489 32.60 -20.47 12.15
C LEU A 489 31.80 -21.10 13.29
N ALA A 490 31.91 -20.55 14.50
CA ALA A 490 31.26 -21.08 15.70
C ALA A 490 29.93 -20.40 16.03
N GLY A 491 29.59 -19.29 15.36
CA GLY A 491 28.49 -18.42 15.73
C GLY A 491 28.79 -17.57 16.97
N ALA A 492 27.97 -16.59 17.27
CA ALA A 492 28.19 -15.60 18.30
C ALA A 492 27.05 -15.52 19.33
N LYS A 493 27.39 -14.99 20.52
CA LYS A 493 26.42 -14.65 21.58
C LYS A 493 25.64 -13.38 21.27
N TYR A 494 26.26 -12.43 20.57
CA TYR A 494 25.70 -11.12 20.29
C TYR A 494 25.78 -10.81 18.80
N ILE A 495 24.82 -10.04 18.31
CA ILE A 495 24.84 -9.46 16.99
C ILE A 495 24.39 -8.01 17.05
N ALA A 496 25.04 -7.16 16.27
CA ALA A 496 24.57 -5.81 16.01
C ALA A 496 24.91 -5.43 14.58
N THR A 497 23.89 -5.14 13.75
CA THR A 497 24.06 -4.74 12.36
C THR A 497 23.21 -3.52 12.04
N GLY A 498 23.72 -2.62 11.21
CA GLY A 498 23.02 -1.45 10.75
C GLY A 498 23.27 -1.18 9.27
N SER A 499 22.28 -0.64 8.60
CA SER A 499 22.32 -0.27 7.19
C SER A 499 21.68 1.08 6.96
N LEU A 500 22.35 1.91 6.17
CA LEU A 500 21.81 3.17 5.68
C LEU A 500 21.95 3.18 4.16
N GLU A 501 20.84 3.36 3.46
CA GLU A 501 20.79 3.41 2.01
C GLU A 501 20.06 4.67 1.54
N TYR A 502 20.63 5.37 0.57
CA TYR A 502 19.99 6.48 -0.13
C TYR A 502 19.76 6.09 -1.58
N GLN A 503 18.55 6.36 -2.07
CA GLN A 503 18.12 6.06 -3.42
C GLN A 503 17.68 7.34 -4.14
N TYR A 504 18.09 7.47 -5.41
CA TYR A 504 17.68 8.54 -6.31
C TYR A 504 17.03 7.98 -7.56
N ARG A 505 15.84 8.51 -7.92
CA ARG A 505 15.13 8.10 -9.13
C ARG A 505 15.80 8.67 -10.38
N ILE A 506 16.35 7.79 -11.22
CA ILE A 506 17.03 8.16 -12.46
C ILE A 506 15.99 8.43 -13.55
N THR A 507 15.14 7.44 -13.82
CA THR A 507 14.06 7.54 -14.82
C THR A 507 13.02 6.45 -14.61
N GLY A 508 11.74 6.76 -14.81
CA GLY A 508 10.66 5.76 -14.72
C GLY A 508 10.70 4.97 -13.40
N ASN A 509 10.90 3.67 -13.48
CA ASN A 509 11.00 2.74 -12.37
C ASN A 509 12.44 2.39 -11.96
N TRP A 510 13.44 3.09 -12.51
CA TRP A 510 14.86 2.87 -12.25
C TRP A 510 15.38 3.87 -11.23
N TRP A 511 16.07 3.33 -10.21
CA TRP A 511 16.66 4.09 -9.12
C TRP A 511 18.14 3.72 -8.98
N GLY A 512 18.99 4.69 -8.76
CA GLY A 512 20.36 4.49 -8.28
C GLY A 512 20.37 4.48 -6.76
N ALA A 513 21.23 3.68 -6.16
CA ALA A 513 21.39 3.57 -4.72
C ALA A 513 22.85 3.70 -4.32
N VAL A 514 23.11 4.27 -3.15
CA VAL A 514 24.37 4.23 -2.43
C VAL A 514 24.09 3.80 -1.00
N PHE A 515 24.98 2.99 -0.42
CA PHE A 515 24.75 2.45 0.91
C PHE A 515 26.03 2.30 1.72
N VAL A 516 25.84 2.23 3.03
CA VAL A 516 26.83 1.81 4.00
C VAL A 516 26.16 0.87 5.00
N ASP A 517 26.76 -0.29 5.19
CA ASP A 517 26.36 -1.28 6.17
C ASP A 517 27.49 -1.45 7.18
N SER A 518 27.19 -1.62 8.46
CA SER A 518 28.20 -1.92 9.46
C SER A 518 27.63 -2.81 10.54
N GLY A 519 28.45 -3.72 11.07
CA GLY A 519 28.01 -4.63 12.11
C GLY A 519 29.05 -5.67 12.45
N ASP A 520 28.67 -6.56 13.36
CA ASP A 520 29.45 -7.71 13.78
C ASP A 520 28.57 -8.74 14.48
N ALA A 521 29.00 -9.98 14.48
CA ALA A 521 28.53 -11.04 15.39
C ALA A 521 29.69 -11.43 16.32
N PHE A 522 29.55 -11.24 17.62
CA PHE A 522 30.63 -11.22 18.59
C PHE A 522 30.28 -11.86 19.93
N ASP A 523 31.29 -12.26 20.70
CA ASP A 523 31.13 -12.85 22.04
C ASP A 523 31.43 -11.87 23.18
N THR A 524 32.29 -10.89 22.96
CA THR A 524 32.72 -9.91 23.98
C THR A 524 32.61 -8.48 23.50
N LEU A 525 33.55 -8.02 22.68
CA LEU A 525 33.54 -6.69 22.07
C LEU A 525 33.44 -6.83 20.55
N PRO A 526 32.67 -5.97 19.89
CA PRO A 526 32.53 -6.04 18.45
C PRO A 526 33.81 -5.59 17.72
N ASP A 527 34.15 -6.31 16.67
CA ASP A 527 35.13 -5.92 15.66
C ASP A 527 34.37 -5.48 14.39
N TRP A 528 33.94 -4.21 14.39
CA TRP A 528 33.01 -3.68 13.38
C TRP A 528 33.49 -3.89 11.96
N LYS A 529 32.74 -4.69 11.21
CA LYS A 529 32.90 -4.88 9.77
C LYS A 529 32.04 -3.85 9.04
N THR A 530 32.59 -3.27 7.98
CA THR A 530 31.91 -2.22 7.22
C THR A 530 31.88 -2.57 5.75
N GLY A 531 30.69 -2.58 5.17
CA GLY A 531 30.47 -2.72 3.75
C GLY A 531 29.91 -1.42 3.17
N THR A 532 30.38 -1.04 2.00
CA THR A 532 29.87 0.14 1.30
C THR A 532 29.76 -0.14 -0.19
N GLY A 533 28.93 0.60 -0.86
CA GLY A 533 28.76 0.37 -2.28
C GLY A 533 27.70 1.23 -2.93
N PHE A 534 27.46 0.91 -4.18
CA PHE A 534 26.39 1.51 -4.96
C PHE A 534 25.66 0.44 -5.77
N GLY A 535 24.45 0.75 -6.19
CA GLY A 535 23.64 -0.22 -6.92
C GLY A 535 22.50 0.40 -7.69
N ILE A 536 21.77 -0.48 -8.34
CA ILE A 536 20.58 -0.14 -9.12
C ILE A 536 19.37 -0.87 -8.53
N ARG A 537 18.25 -0.18 -8.51
CA ARG A 537 16.95 -0.71 -8.11
C ARG A 537 15.99 -0.57 -9.28
N TRP A 538 15.32 -1.64 -9.62
CA TRP A 538 14.26 -1.62 -10.61
C TRP A 538 12.94 -2.08 -9.99
N ILE A 539 11.97 -1.18 -9.94
CA ILE A 539 10.64 -1.49 -9.44
C ILE A 539 9.87 -2.17 -10.59
N SER A 540 9.96 -3.48 -10.64
CA SER A 540 9.31 -4.30 -11.66
C SER A 540 7.86 -4.60 -11.28
N PRO A 541 7.01 -5.02 -12.24
CA PRO A 541 5.63 -5.47 -11.95
C PRO A 541 5.54 -6.67 -11.01
N VAL A 542 6.60 -7.48 -10.91
CA VAL A 542 6.67 -8.68 -10.07
C VAL A 542 7.40 -8.45 -8.75
N GLY A 543 7.87 -7.23 -8.50
CA GLY A 543 8.58 -6.86 -7.28
C GLY A 543 9.88 -6.09 -7.53
N PRO A 544 10.46 -5.51 -6.49
CA PRO A 544 11.73 -4.79 -6.61
C PRO A 544 12.91 -5.73 -6.87
N LEU A 545 13.73 -5.38 -7.85
CA LEU A 545 15.04 -5.99 -8.09
C LEU A 545 16.14 -5.07 -7.59
N ARG A 546 17.14 -5.63 -6.94
CA ARG A 546 18.29 -4.93 -6.40
C ARG A 546 19.57 -5.57 -6.95
N LEU A 547 20.44 -4.75 -7.49
CA LEU A 547 21.79 -5.15 -7.89
C LEU A 547 22.78 -4.19 -7.24
N ASP A 548 23.64 -4.69 -6.39
CA ASP A 548 24.63 -3.92 -5.64
C ASP A 548 26.04 -4.37 -5.95
N LEU A 549 26.93 -3.40 -6.11
CA LEU A 549 28.38 -3.57 -6.13
C LEU A 549 28.89 -3.12 -4.77
N ALA A 550 29.41 -4.04 -3.98
CA ALA A 550 29.75 -3.84 -2.58
C ALA A 550 31.21 -4.14 -2.30
N TRP A 551 31.79 -3.38 -1.40
CA TRP A 551 33.16 -3.57 -0.90
C TRP A 551 33.12 -3.75 0.61
N GLY A 552 33.67 -4.89 1.09
CA GLY A 552 33.93 -5.15 2.50
C GLY A 552 35.28 -4.52 2.86
N LEU A 553 35.26 -3.47 3.68
CA LEU A 553 36.46 -2.66 3.93
C LEU A 553 37.53 -3.36 4.79
N GLN A 554 37.15 -4.38 5.54
CA GLN A 554 38.01 -5.17 6.41
C GLN A 554 38.28 -6.59 5.86
N GLU A 555 37.82 -6.89 4.64
CA GLU A 555 38.13 -8.15 3.95
C GLU A 555 39.56 -8.11 3.38
N ASP A 556 40.15 -9.30 3.18
CA ASP A 556 41.47 -9.42 2.58
C ASP A 556 41.51 -8.89 1.13
N PRO A 557 42.64 -8.31 0.70
CA PRO A 557 42.81 -7.87 -0.68
C PRO A 557 42.57 -9.04 -1.67
N GLY A 558 41.51 -8.95 -2.46
CA GLY A 558 41.06 -9.98 -3.40
C GLY A 558 39.62 -10.46 -3.11
N ASP A 559 39.20 -10.45 -1.88
CA ASP A 559 37.85 -10.84 -1.46
C ASP A 559 36.93 -9.65 -1.11
N GLN A 560 37.48 -8.44 -1.15
CA GLN A 560 36.80 -7.21 -0.78
C GLN A 560 35.59 -6.89 -1.65
N PHE A 561 35.56 -7.32 -2.90
CA PHE A 561 34.50 -6.96 -3.85
C PHE A 561 33.47 -8.09 -4.00
N ARG A 562 32.19 -7.77 -3.84
CA ARG A 562 31.10 -8.70 -4.06
C ARG A 562 29.97 -8.04 -4.84
N ILE A 563 29.30 -8.84 -5.63
CA ILE A 563 28.06 -8.47 -6.33
C ILE A 563 26.92 -9.10 -5.56
N HIS A 564 25.98 -8.27 -5.13
CA HIS A 564 24.74 -8.73 -4.49
C HIS A 564 23.57 -8.49 -5.43
N PHE A 565 22.78 -9.54 -5.66
CA PHE A 565 21.56 -9.48 -6.46
C PHE A 565 20.43 -10.07 -5.65
N THR A 566 19.31 -9.34 -5.57
CA THR A 566 18.14 -9.80 -4.82
C THR A 566 16.85 -9.43 -5.57
N LEU A 567 15.95 -10.37 -5.64
CA LEU A 567 14.54 -10.18 -6.05
C LEU A 567 13.65 -10.44 -4.83
N GLY A 568 12.99 -9.41 -4.32
CA GLY A 568 12.12 -9.55 -3.15
C GLY A 568 11.72 -8.24 -2.49
N PRO A 569 10.84 -8.30 -1.45
CA PRO A 569 10.38 -7.12 -0.73
C PRO A 569 11.51 -6.41 0.02
N GLU A 570 11.27 -5.13 0.39
CA GLU A 570 12.25 -4.27 1.07
C GLU A 570 12.03 -4.16 2.60
N LEU A 571 10.88 -4.64 3.13
CA LEU A 571 10.49 -4.65 4.56
C LEU A 571 9.93 -6.01 4.96
#